data_71b918a85842ed21e38797a94fd4a8c3
#
_entry.id   71b918a85842ed21e38797a94fd4a8c3
#
_cell.length_a   1.000
_cell.length_b   1.000
_cell.length_c   1.000
_cell.angle_alpha   90.00
_cell.angle_beta   90.00
_cell.angle_gamma   90.00
#
_symmetry.space_group_name_H-M   'P 1'
#
loop_
_entity.id
_entity.type
_entity.pdbx_description
1 polymer ?
#
loop_
_entity_poly.entity_id
_entity_poly.type
_entity_poly.pdbx_seq_one_letter_code
_entity_poly.pdbx_strand_id
1 'polypeptide(L)'
;MQLDTQTTIFMICFVYLMLHGGIWLALQEYRSYQVKLWCASGLLSGVAVVLLAMRGSIPEFAFMYVAQLFMLLGTWGRMVALRMYLPGPHERVFLNYKIISASYFCVFSFLIYFYQAEWEALVVFNGFYALFCFEYCRIGIKLNHLQESLGAKLLIWAGLTFSLTLAVRAVGVGMAGTIDDIYMASPHQAVMVIGQFIAITLSNIAFLRIFLEIAERKKLATAHELAVTNERADAMLLNSLNLKKILQEREEIIRQLSLFNKTAGMGALVASLAHEINQPLTVIQMNTEMLDLVLSTNDDRPQNRESLHVALSGLKKANVRASTVVSTLRDMFGNGRKADSNFDINQIVKDVLLLCESAIHKNSVDVEIELHPEPLIFKGDKSQFQQVVLNLITNANEAISQDLARRRNISIATQ
;
A
#
# COMPACT_ATOMS: atom_id res chain seq x y z
N MET A 1 63.35 27.91 -11.43
CA MET A 1 63.19 26.49 -11.11
C MET A 1 62.64 25.83 -12.34
N GLN A 2 63.49 25.24 -13.17
CA GLN A 2 63.00 24.45 -14.31
C GLN A 2 62.56 23.09 -13.74
N LEU A 3 61.28 22.90 -13.66
CA LEU A 3 60.75 21.58 -13.32
C LEU A 3 61.05 20.65 -14.50
N ASP A 4 61.78 19.61 -14.21
CA ASP A 4 62.04 18.54 -15.18
C ASP A 4 60.69 17.93 -15.60
N THR A 5 60.56 17.67 -16.92
CA THR A 5 59.34 17.17 -17.53
C THR A 5 58.89 15.86 -16.89
N GLN A 6 59.81 14.96 -16.56
CA GLN A 6 59.51 13.68 -15.94
C GLN A 6 58.91 13.89 -14.49
N THR A 7 59.52 14.73 -13.68
CA THR A 7 59.01 15.07 -12.36
C THR A 7 57.57 15.64 -12.41
N THR A 8 57.34 16.50 -13.42
CA THR A 8 56.01 17.12 -13.60
C THR A 8 54.95 16.11 -14.00
N ILE A 9 55.27 15.15 -14.86
CA ILE A 9 54.33 14.08 -15.27
C ILE A 9 54.08 13.13 -14.09
N PHE A 10 55.11 12.81 -13.28
CA PHE A 10 54.90 12.02 -12.05
C PHE A 10 53.97 12.71 -11.05
N MET A 11 54.07 14.04 -10.90
CA MET A 11 53.15 14.80 -10.05
C MET A 11 51.72 14.69 -10.53
N ILE A 12 51.44 14.79 -11.84
CA ILE A 12 50.09 14.61 -12.41
C ILE A 12 49.55 13.18 -12.16
N CYS A 13 50.42 12.16 -12.35
CA CYS A 13 50.09 10.78 -12.06
C CYS A 13 49.68 10.60 -10.59
N PHE A 14 50.47 11.12 -9.66
CA PHE A 14 50.17 11.06 -8.23
C PHE A 14 48.82 11.71 -7.90
N VAL A 15 48.51 12.85 -8.52
CA VAL A 15 47.21 13.51 -8.34
C VAL A 15 46.03 12.64 -8.88
N TYR A 16 46.17 11.99 -10.04
CA TYR A 16 45.16 11.06 -10.53
C TYR A 16 44.91 9.93 -9.53
N LEU A 17 45.95 9.29 -9.03
CA LEU A 17 45.83 8.17 -8.11
C LEU A 17 45.23 8.60 -6.76
N MET A 18 45.74 9.69 -6.19
CA MET A 18 45.30 10.18 -4.88
C MET A 18 43.87 10.69 -4.89
N LEU A 19 43.44 11.46 -5.91
CA LEU A 19 42.08 12.00 -5.95
C LEU A 19 41.05 10.91 -6.20
N HIS A 20 41.30 10.00 -7.16
CA HIS A 20 40.34 8.94 -7.43
C HIS A 20 40.33 7.85 -6.36
N GLY A 21 41.47 7.53 -5.77
CA GLY A 21 41.58 6.67 -4.59
C GLY A 21 40.91 7.28 -3.36
N GLY A 22 41.09 8.58 -3.13
CA GLY A 22 40.43 9.32 -2.06
C GLY A 22 38.91 9.32 -2.20
N ILE A 23 38.36 9.57 -3.41
CA ILE A 23 36.92 9.47 -3.68
C ILE A 23 36.41 8.04 -3.44
N TRP A 24 37.18 7.04 -3.89
CA TRP A 24 36.81 5.62 -3.67
C TRP A 24 36.70 5.29 -2.18
N LEU A 25 37.64 5.77 -1.36
CA LEU A 25 37.61 5.58 0.09
C LEU A 25 36.50 6.40 0.76
N ALA A 26 36.34 7.68 0.38
CA ALA A 26 35.34 8.57 0.96
C ALA A 26 33.91 8.11 0.69
N LEU A 27 33.67 7.47 -0.47
CA LEU A 27 32.35 6.98 -0.86
C LEU A 27 32.22 5.46 -0.69
N GLN A 28 32.95 4.88 0.26
CA GLN A 28 32.96 3.43 0.48
C GLN A 28 31.57 2.83 0.79
N GLU A 29 30.73 3.58 1.49
CA GLU A 29 29.35 3.18 1.82
C GLU A 29 28.37 3.39 0.65
N TYR A 30 28.73 4.24 -0.32
CA TYR A 30 27.86 4.65 -1.44
C TYR A 30 28.40 4.18 -2.79
N ARG A 31 28.80 2.92 -2.91
CA ARG A 31 29.42 2.36 -4.13
C ARG A 31 28.40 2.18 -5.29
N SER A 32 27.81 3.29 -5.74
CA SER A 32 26.97 3.27 -6.94
C SER A 32 27.80 2.95 -8.19
N TYR A 33 27.13 2.52 -9.25
CA TYR A 33 27.82 2.25 -10.52
C TYR A 33 28.58 3.47 -11.06
N GLN A 34 28.02 4.68 -10.89
CA GLN A 34 28.64 5.94 -11.30
C GLN A 34 29.95 6.20 -10.54
N VAL A 35 29.99 5.96 -9.23
CA VAL A 35 31.20 6.11 -8.41
C VAL A 35 32.27 5.12 -8.84
N LYS A 36 31.89 3.85 -9.04
CA LYS A 36 32.81 2.81 -9.51
C LYS A 36 33.43 3.18 -10.87
N LEU A 37 32.57 3.62 -11.79
CA LEU A 37 32.99 4.00 -13.15
C LEU A 37 33.91 5.24 -13.12
N TRP A 38 33.58 6.27 -12.34
CA TRP A 38 34.39 7.47 -12.17
C TRP A 38 35.80 7.13 -11.67
N CYS A 39 35.90 6.38 -10.56
CA CYS A 39 37.18 6.03 -9.96
C CYS A 39 38.02 5.11 -10.86
N ALA A 40 37.42 4.06 -11.43
CA ALA A 40 38.12 3.15 -12.34
C ALA A 40 38.67 3.90 -13.57
N SER A 41 37.85 4.79 -14.14
CA SER A 41 38.23 5.60 -15.30
C SER A 41 39.34 6.61 -14.98
N GLY A 42 39.35 7.17 -13.78
CA GLY A 42 40.41 8.05 -13.30
C GLY A 42 41.72 7.30 -13.09
N LEU A 43 41.67 6.12 -12.49
CA LEU A 43 42.85 5.26 -12.33
C LEU A 43 43.41 4.85 -13.68
N LEU A 44 42.56 4.53 -14.66
CA LEU A 44 42.98 4.21 -16.03
C LEU A 44 43.72 5.41 -16.67
N SER A 45 43.22 6.63 -16.50
CA SER A 45 43.91 7.85 -16.93
C SER A 45 45.27 8.05 -16.22
N GLY A 46 45.32 7.70 -14.94
CA GLY A 46 46.60 7.74 -14.17
C GLY A 46 47.63 6.78 -14.75
N VAL A 47 47.25 5.54 -15.08
CA VAL A 47 48.12 4.57 -15.77
C VAL A 47 48.58 5.11 -17.11
N ALA A 48 47.70 5.74 -17.89
CA ALA A 48 48.07 6.38 -19.14
C ALA A 48 49.18 7.43 -18.97
N VAL A 49 49.08 8.25 -17.95
CA VAL A 49 50.11 9.28 -17.61
C VAL A 49 51.42 8.64 -17.23
N VAL A 50 51.40 7.50 -16.46
CA VAL A 50 52.66 6.75 -16.18
C VAL A 50 53.31 6.25 -17.44
N LEU A 51 52.56 5.66 -18.35
CA LEU A 51 53.10 5.19 -19.62
C LEU A 51 53.72 6.33 -20.46
N LEU A 52 53.09 7.51 -20.43
CA LEU A 52 53.66 8.70 -21.10
C LEU A 52 54.97 9.17 -20.39
N ALA A 53 55.08 9.06 -19.08
CA ALA A 53 56.28 9.42 -18.33
C ALA A 53 57.47 8.47 -18.61
N MET A 54 57.16 7.21 -18.95
CA MET A 54 58.16 6.16 -19.20
C MET A 54 58.70 6.17 -20.63
N ARG A 55 58.44 7.23 -21.44
CA ARG A 55 58.99 7.36 -22.79
C ARG A 55 60.53 7.13 -22.75
N GLY A 56 61.03 6.36 -23.70
CA GLY A 56 62.43 5.97 -23.78
C GLY A 56 62.83 4.77 -22.92
N SER A 57 61.97 4.35 -21.95
CA SER A 57 62.21 3.16 -21.09
C SER A 57 61.32 1.99 -21.48
N ILE A 58 60.26 2.23 -22.25
CA ILE A 58 59.28 1.24 -22.70
C ILE A 58 59.18 1.24 -24.24
N PRO A 59 58.67 0.15 -24.86
CA PRO A 59 58.47 0.11 -26.30
C PRO A 59 57.59 1.27 -26.78
N GLU A 60 57.94 1.83 -27.94
CA GLU A 60 57.26 2.98 -28.56
C GLU A 60 55.78 2.75 -28.76
N PHE A 61 55.38 1.54 -29.10
CA PHE A 61 53.97 1.14 -29.21
C PHE A 61 53.18 1.38 -27.90
N ALA A 62 53.76 1.03 -26.71
CA ALA A 62 53.10 1.19 -25.43
C ALA A 62 52.92 2.67 -25.09
N PHE A 63 53.94 3.50 -25.36
CA PHE A 63 53.89 4.93 -25.11
C PHE A 63 52.91 5.64 -26.09
N MET A 64 52.98 5.37 -27.37
CA MET A 64 52.19 6.09 -28.36
C MET A 64 50.74 5.64 -28.44
N TYR A 65 50.44 4.34 -28.45
CA TYR A 65 49.09 3.84 -28.67
C TYR A 65 48.35 3.45 -27.38
N VAL A 66 49.02 2.69 -26.49
CA VAL A 66 48.34 2.18 -25.28
C VAL A 66 48.07 3.31 -24.32
N ALA A 67 48.98 4.25 -24.13
CA ALA A 67 48.75 5.40 -23.25
C ALA A 67 47.59 6.28 -23.77
N GLN A 68 47.57 6.54 -25.07
CA GLN A 68 46.50 7.34 -25.66
C GLN A 68 45.10 6.64 -25.56
N LEU A 69 45.06 5.34 -25.81
CA LEU A 69 43.84 4.56 -25.65
C LEU A 69 43.34 4.63 -24.20
N PHE A 70 44.23 4.44 -23.20
CA PHE A 70 43.82 4.48 -21.79
C PHE A 70 43.37 5.88 -21.39
N MET A 71 44.01 6.93 -21.89
CA MET A 71 43.61 8.31 -21.60
C MET A 71 42.22 8.59 -22.19
N LEU A 72 41.96 8.12 -23.40
CA LEU A 72 40.64 8.26 -24.07
C LEU A 72 39.53 7.48 -23.32
N LEU A 73 39.79 6.21 -22.99
CA LEU A 73 38.84 5.36 -22.27
C LEU A 73 38.56 5.90 -20.85
N GLY A 74 39.58 6.39 -20.16
CA GLY A 74 39.44 7.01 -18.86
C GLY A 74 38.58 8.28 -18.89
N THR A 75 38.80 9.14 -19.89
CA THR A 75 37.96 10.34 -20.01
C THR A 75 36.53 10.00 -20.45
N TRP A 76 36.38 9.06 -21.37
CA TRP A 76 35.07 8.57 -21.80
C TRP A 76 34.29 8.00 -20.61
N GLY A 77 34.89 7.14 -19.80
CA GLY A 77 34.21 6.54 -18.63
C GLY A 77 33.75 7.56 -17.60
N ARG A 78 34.58 8.62 -17.35
CA ARG A 78 34.18 9.72 -16.47
C ARG A 78 33.01 10.54 -17.02
N MET A 79 32.98 10.80 -18.35
CA MET A 79 31.83 11.47 -18.97
C MET A 79 30.56 10.63 -18.89
N VAL A 80 30.67 9.32 -19.10
CA VAL A 80 29.54 8.39 -18.93
C VAL A 80 29.03 8.44 -17.48
N ALA A 81 29.92 8.38 -16.49
CA ALA A 81 29.54 8.45 -15.07
C ALA A 81 28.75 9.73 -14.74
N LEU A 82 29.19 10.88 -15.25
CA LEU A 82 28.50 12.16 -15.07
C LEU A 82 27.15 12.21 -15.84
N ARG A 83 27.15 11.70 -17.07
CA ARG A 83 25.97 11.72 -17.93
C ARG A 83 24.82 10.91 -17.35
N MET A 84 25.09 9.87 -16.58
CA MET A 84 24.08 9.06 -15.89
C MET A 84 23.29 9.83 -14.83
N TYR A 85 23.72 11.02 -14.43
CA TYR A 85 22.94 11.90 -13.54
C TYR A 85 21.95 12.80 -14.31
N LEU A 86 21.98 12.82 -15.63
CA LEU A 86 21.04 13.55 -16.47
C LEU A 86 19.87 12.64 -16.87
N PRO A 87 18.64 13.17 -16.94
CA PRO A 87 17.49 12.43 -17.44
C PRO A 87 17.59 12.17 -18.96
N GLY A 88 16.95 11.10 -19.43
CA GLY A 88 16.78 10.79 -20.84
C GLY A 88 17.55 9.56 -21.35
N PRO A 89 17.37 9.19 -22.61
CA PRO A 89 17.99 8.00 -23.19
C PRO A 89 19.50 8.22 -23.35
N HIS A 90 20.29 7.41 -22.66
CA HIS A 90 21.75 7.52 -22.66
C HIS A 90 22.40 6.74 -23.82
N GLU A 91 21.74 5.73 -24.35
CA GLU A 91 22.32 4.80 -25.35
C GLU A 91 22.83 5.47 -26.61
N ARG A 92 22.04 6.37 -27.22
CA ARG A 92 22.45 7.11 -28.42
C ARG A 92 23.65 8.02 -28.18
N VAL A 93 23.68 8.66 -27.02
CA VAL A 93 24.77 9.56 -26.65
C VAL A 93 26.07 8.77 -26.42
N PHE A 94 25.97 7.63 -25.75
CA PHE A 94 27.10 6.73 -25.51
C PHE A 94 27.60 6.11 -26.80
N LEU A 95 26.72 5.78 -27.75
CA LEU A 95 27.09 5.31 -29.09
C LEU A 95 27.84 6.39 -29.85
N ASN A 96 27.38 7.64 -29.82
CA ASN A 96 28.06 8.76 -30.45
C ASN A 96 29.47 8.97 -29.88
N TYR A 97 29.64 8.92 -28.55
CA TYR A 97 30.95 9.01 -27.91
C TYR A 97 31.89 7.87 -28.35
N LYS A 98 31.39 6.63 -28.48
CA LYS A 98 32.16 5.48 -28.98
C LYS A 98 32.61 5.70 -30.41
N ILE A 99 31.70 6.11 -31.31
CA ILE A 99 32.00 6.37 -32.73
C ILE A 99 33.04 7.47 -32.85
N ILE A 100 32.84 8.61 -32.19
CA ILE A 100 33.75 9.75 -32.22
C ILE A 100 35.13 9.35 -31.71
N SER A 101 35.20 8.62 -30.60
CA SER A 101 36.47 8.15 -30.01
C SER A 101 37.19 7.15 -30.92
N ALA A 102 36.45 6.22 -31.52
CA ALA A 102 37.02 5.24 -32.44
C ALA A 102 37.55 5.93 -33.72
N SER A 103 36.77 6.84 -34.33
CA SER A 103 37.17 7.60 -35.49
C SER A 103 38.43 8.41 -35.23
N TYR A 104 38.48 9.08 -34.07
CA TYR A 104 39.66 9.82 -33.67
C TYR A 104 40.89 8.89 -33.53
N PHE A 105 40.75 7.75 -32.84
CA PHE A 105 41.86 6.81 -32.65
C PHE A 105 42.39 6.26 -34.00
N CYS A 106 41.49 6.02 -34.94
CA CYS A 106 41.87 5.63 -36.32
C CYS A 106 42.68 6.71 -37.02
N VAL A 107 42.24 7.98 -36.96
CA VAL A 107 42.95 9.11 -37.60
C VAL A 107 44.33 9.31 -36.94
N PHE A 108 44.41 9.28 -35.61
CA PHE A 108 45.64 9.39 -34.88
C PHE A 108 46.64 8.27 -35.26
N SER A 109 46.19 7.02 -35.26
CA SER A 109 47.01 5.87 -35.62
C SER A 109 47.46 5.91 -37.08
N PHE A 110 46.61 6.39 -37.99
CA PHE A 110 46.94 6.57 -39.40
C PHE A 110 48.05 7.62 -39.59
N LEU A 111 47.97 8.77 -38.93
CA LEU A 111 49.00 9.82 -39.01
C LEU A 111 50.36 9.32 -38.55
N ILE A 112 50.42 8.60 -37.43
CA ILE A 112 51.66 8.09 -36.89
C ILE A 112 52.23 6.97 -37.77
N TYR A 113 51.42 5.98 -38.13
CA TYR A 113 51.90 4.79 -38.81
C TYR A 113 52.30 5.03 -40.25
N PHE A 114 51.45 5.77 -41.03
CA PHE A 114 51.65 5.96 -42.48
C PHE A 114 52.47 7.20 -42.81
N TYR A 115 52.33 8.28 -42.07
CA TYR A 115 53.00 9.54 -42.37
C TYR A 115 54.21 9.81 -41.50
N GLN A 116 54.41 9.02 -40.44
CA GLN A 116 55.47 9.29 -39.40
C GLN A 116 55.36 10.73 -38.87
N ALA A 117 54.18 11.28 -38.87
CA ALA A 117 53.89 12.68 -38.58
C ALA A 117 53.59 12.84 -37.09
N GLU A 118 54.60 12.68 -36.24
CA GLU A 118 54.40 12.61 -34.78
C GLU A 118 53.91 13.92 -34.16
N TRP A 119 54.42 15.06 -34.61
CA TRP A 119 53.98 16.35 -34.08
C TRP A 119 52.61 16.75 -34.55
N GLU A 120 52.27 16.47 -35.83
CA GLU A 120 50.93 16.68 -36.39
C GLU A 120 49.91 15.80 -35.69
N ALA A 121 50.21 14.54 -35.44
CA ALA A 121 49.36 13.62 -34.68
C ALA A 121 49.12 14.16 -33.25
N LEU A 122 50.12 14.77 -32.64
CA LEU A 122 49.99 15.36 -31.29
C LEU A 122 49.14 16.63 -31.28
N VAL A 123 49.20 17.45 -32.34
CA VAL A 123 48.31 18.60 -32.55
C VAL A 123 46.87 18.15 -32.71
N VAL A 124 46.62 17.14 -33.55
CA VAL A 124 45.29 16.55 -33.77
C VAL A 124 44.77 15.95 -32.44
N PHE A 125 45.64 15.25 -31.70
CA PHE A 125 45.29 14.71 -30.40
C PHE A 125 44.83 15.79 -29.42
N ASN A 126 45.64 16.80 -29.18
CA ASN A 126 45.32 17.85 -28.21
C ASN A 126 44.08 18.66 -28.63
N GLY A 127 43.91 18.93 -29.95
CA GLY A 127 42.75 19.62 -30.48
C GLY A 127 41.45 18.84 -30.28
N PHE A 128 41.48 17.56 -30.67
CA PHE A 128 40.32 16.67 -30.49
C PHE A 128 40.00 16.51 -29.01
N TYR A 129 41.04 16.30 -28.19
CA TYR A 129 40.85 16.09 -26.77
C TYR A 129 40.34 17.35 -26.05
N ALA A 130 40.71 18.55 -26.53
CA ALA A 130 40.12 19.81 -26.05
C ALA A 130 38.63 19.88 -26.34
N LEU A 131 38.21 19.55 -27.57
CA LEU A 131 36.79 19.48 -27.95
C LEU A 131 36.02 18.42 -27.12
N PHE A 132 36.65 17.27 -26.91
CA PHE A 132 36.04 16.20 -26.09
C PHE A 132 35.88 16.59 -24.65
N CYS A 133 36.88 17.26 -24.02
CA CYS A 133 36.79 17.77 -22.68
C CYS A 133 35.77 18.90 -22.50
N PHE A 134 35.42 19.63 -23.57
CA PHE A 134 34.36 20.63 -23.55
C PHE A 134 32.97 20.01 -23.23
N GLU A 135 32.80 18.70 -23.42
CA GLU A 135 31.57 18.00 -23.03
C GLU A 135 31.34 18.05 -21.51
N TYR A 136 32.39 18.20 -20.68
CA TYR A 136 32.21 18.46 -19.25
C TYR A 136 31.44 19.75 -19.00
N CYS A 137 31.72 20.81 -19.79
CA CYS A 137 30.94 22.06 -19.71
C CYS A 137 29.47 21.84 -20.07
N ARG A 138 29.22 21.10 -21.17
CA ARG A 138 27.86 20.84 -21.63
C ARG A 138 27.06 20.01 -20.62
N ILE A 139 27.68 19.01 -19.99
CA ILE A 139 27.07 18.22 -18.93
C ILE A 139 26.82 19.11 -17.71
N GLY A 140 27.80 19.91 -17.31
CA GLY A 140 27.68 20.85 -16.18
C GLY A 140 26.54 21.87 -16.38
N ILE A 141 26.43 22.49 -17.56
CA ILE A 141 25.34 23.41 -17.89
C ILE A 141 23.99 22.72 -17.75
N LYS A 142 23.84 21.52 -18.31
CA LYS A 142 22.59 20.77 -18.21
C LYS A 142 22.23 20.39 -16.76
N LEU A 143 23.21 19.94 -15.97
CA LEU A 143 23.01 19.63 -14.57
C LEU A 143 22.62 20.87 -13.75
N ASN A 144 23.28 22.00 -14.03
CA ASN A 144 22.97 23.25 -13.32
C ASN A 144 21.58 23.80 -13.65
N HIS A 145 21.13 23.63 -14.92
CA HIS A 145 19.75 23.97 -15.31
C HIS A 145 18.71 23.11 -14.58
N LEU A 146 19.00 21.86 -14.31
CA LEU A 146 18.08 20.95 -13.64
C LEU A 146 18.05 21.12 -12.14
N GLN A 147 19.18 21.52 -11.51
CA GLN A 147 19.30 21.35 -10.06
C GLN A 147 19.96 22.54 -9.31
N GLU A 148 20.39 23.59 -10.00
CA GLU A 148 21.16 24.72 -9.42
C GLU A 148 22.34 24.24 -8.52
N SER A 149 23.12 23.32 -9.01
CA SER A 149 24.15 22.60 -8.27
C SER A 149 25.50 23.37 -8.30
N LEU A 150 26.11 23.54 -7.12
CA LEU A 150 27.48 24.06 -7.03
C LEU A 150 28.45 23.11 -7.71
N GLY A 151 28.26 21.81 -7.57
CA GLY A 151 29.07 20.79 -8.26
C GLY A 151 28.99 20.91 -9.77
N ALA A 152 27.80 21.22 -10.33
CA ALA A 152 27.63 21.47 -11.77
C ALA A 152 28.39 22.72 -12.24
N LYS A 153 28.40 23.80 -11.45
CA LYS A 153 29.18 25.01 -11.77
C LYS A 153 30.67 24.71 -11.76
N LEU A 154 31.18 23.95 -10.78
CA LEU A 154 32.58 23.53 -10.73
C LEU A 154 32.94 22.65 -11.96
N LEU A 155 32.01 21.80 -12.40
CA LEU A 155 32.22 20.96 -13.58
C LEU A 155 32.37 21.80 -14.87
N ILE A 156 31.60 22.89 -15.01
CA ILE A 156 31.72 23.84 -16.12
C ILE A 156 33.15 24.41 -16.14
N TRP A 157 33.61 24.92 -15.02
CA TRP A 157 34.95 25.47 -14.91
C TRP A 157 36.05 24.43 -15.17
N ALA A 158 35.89 23.20 -14.67
CA ALA A 158 36.81 22.11 -14.97
C ALA A 158 36.90 21.84 -16.48
N GLY A 159 35.78 21.74 -17.17
CA GLY A 159 35.71 21.51 -18.60
C GLY A 159 36.35 22.66 -19.42
N LEU A 160 36.08 23.90 -19.04
CA LEU A 160 36.71 25.07 -19.66
C LEU A 160 38.22 25.06 -19.49
N THR A 161 38.70 24.79 -18.29
CA THR A 161 40.13 24.72 -17.99
C THR A 161 40.81 23.61 -18.78
N PHE A 162 40.21 22.38 -18.85
CA PHE A 162 40.72 21.28 -19.64
C PHE A 162 40.81 21.66 -21.11
N SER A 163 39.74 22.18 -21.70
CA SER A 163 39.65 22.52 -23.09
C SER A 163 40.66 23.62 -23.49
N LEU A 164 40.73 24.67 -22.67
CA LEU A 164 41.64 25.81 -22.90
C LEU A 164 43.11 25.38 -22.86
N THR A 165 43.50 24.61 -21.83
CA THR A 165 44.92 24.20 -21.67
C THR A 165 45.36 23.24 -22.80
N LEU A 166 44.45 22.35 -23.26
CA LEU A 166 44.76 21.48 -24.37
C LEU A 166 44.80 22.23 -25.71
N ALA A 167 43.94 23.21 -25.90
CA ALA A 167 43.97 24.08 -27.08
C ALA A 167 45.30 24.89 -27.16
N VAL A 168 45.69 25.50 -26.03
CA VAL A 168 46.97 26.22 -25.93
C VAL A 168 48.14 25.29 -26.25
N ARG A 169 48.11 24.03 -25.76
CA ARG A 169 49.14 23.03 -26.09
C ARG A 169 49.09 22.66 -27.56
N ALA A 170 47.94 22.45 -28.19
CA ALA A 170 47.87 22.15 -29.60
C ALA A 170 48.51 23.24 -30.46
N VAL A 171 48.22 24.51 -30.14
CA VAL A 171 48.84 25.66 -30.82
C VAL A 171 50.35 25.68 -30.58
N GLY A 172 50.79 25.52 -29.32
CA GLY A 172 52.23 25.54 -28.98
C GLY A 172 53.00 24.44 -29.68
N VAL A 173 52.47 23.22 -29.75
CA VAL A 173 53.06 22.10 -30.51
C VAL A 173 53.13 22.41 -32.02
N GLY A 174 52.04 22.95 -32.59
CA GLY A 174 51.98 23.32 -34.00
C GLY A 174 52.97 24.44 -34.37
N MET A 175 53.30 25.34 -33.46
CA MET A 175 54.30 26.40 -33.65
C MET A 175 55.74 25.91 -33.50
N ALA A 176 55.98 24.89 -32.66
CA ALA A 176 57.30 24.36 -32.42
C ALA A 176 57.84 23.54 -33.63
N GLY A 177 56.99 22.82 -34.33
CA GLY A 177 57.31 22.09 -35.56
C GLY A 177 58.25 20.88 -35.38
N THR A 178 58.74 20.62 -34.20
CA THR A 178 59.61 19.48 -33.86
C THR A 178 59.24 18.84 -32.54
N ILE A 179 59.49 17.53 -32.38
CA ILE A 179 59.13 16.77 -31.17
C ILE A 179 60.05 17.08 -30.02
N ASP A 180 61.32 17.33 -30.27
CA ASP A 180 62.29 17.58 -29.20
C ASP A 180 61.96 18.87 -28.42
N ASP A 181 61.46 19.90 -29.12
CA ASP A 181 61.00 21.13 -28.50
C ASP A 181 59.72 20.95 -27.64
N ILE A 182 58.95 19.92 -27.90
CA ILE A 182 57.64 19.64 -27.18
C ILE A 182 57.88 19.16 -25.77
N TYR A 183 58.99 18.46 -25.51
CA TYR A 183 59.37 17.90 -24.21
C TYR A 183 60.35 18.77 -23.42
N MET A 184 60.88 19.82 -24.06
CA MET A 184 61.67 20.84 -23.38
C MET A 184 60.80 21.74 -22.51
N ALA A 185 61.37 22.28 -21.42
CA ALA A 185 60.65 23.19 -20.50
C ALA A 185 60.21 24.47 -21.23
N SER A 186 59.01 24.49 -21.78
CA SER A 186 58.44 25.62 -22.50
C SER A 186 57.24 26.24 -21.77
N PRO A 187 56.98 27.53 -21.97
CA PRO A 187 55.83 28.19 -21.31
C PRO A 187 54.46 27.51 -21.55
N HIS A 188 54.24 26.99 -22.74
CA HIS A 188 53.00 26.30 -23.10
C HIS A 188 52.87 24.96 -22.38
N GLN A 189 53.97 24.28 -22.11
CA GLN A 189 53.96 23.05 -21.31
C GLN A 189 53.68 23.33 -19.84
N ALA A 190 54.26 24.38 -19.26
CA ALA A 190 53.93 24.80 -17.91
C ALA A 190 52.43 25.16 -17.76
N VAL A 191 51.89 25.90 -18.68
CA VAL A 191 50.44 26.21 -18.75
C VAL A 191 49.57 24.94 -18.81
N MET A 192 49.97 23.97 -19.65
CA MET A 192 49.26 22.70 -19.78
C MET A 192 49.26 21.93 -18.46
N VAL A 193 50.41 21.78 -17.80
CA VAL A 193 50.57 21.02 -16.55
C VAL A 193 49.75 21.64 -15.44
N ILE A 194 49.90 22.95 -15.23
CA ILE A 194 49.17 23.68 -14.18
C ILE A 194 47.65 23.62 -14.46
N GLY A 195 47.27 23.85 -15.72
CA GLY A 195 45.88 23.82 -16.07
C GLY A 195 45.21 22.43 -15.97
N GLN A 196 45.96 21.37 -16.34
CA GLN A 196 45.48 19.99 -16.12
C GLN A 196 45.36 19.67 -14.64
N PHE A 197 46.29 20.05 -13.81
CA PHE A 197 46.23 19.87 -12.37
C PHE A 197 44.97 20.53 -11.77
N ILE A 198 44.71 21.78 -12.14
CA ILE A 198 43.54 22.53 -11.72
C ILE A 198 42.24 21.81 -12.22
N ALA A 199 42.20 21.44 -13.50
CA ALA A 199 41.02 20.83 -14.11
C ALA A 199 40.72 19.45 -13.51
N ILE A 200 41.72 18.61 -13.26
CA ILE A 200 41.55 17.30 -12.62
C ILE A 200 41.01 17.50 -11.20
N THR A 201 41.60 18.43 -10.42
CA THR A 201 41.16 18.71 -9.06
C THR A 201 39.68 19.20 -9.05
N LEU A 202 39.39 20.21 -9.89
CA LEU A 202 38.02 20.73 -10.01
C LEU A 202 37.01 19.68 -10.44
N SER A 203 37.36 18.81 -11.41
CA SER A 203 36.46 17.78 -11.89
C SER A 203 36.15 16.73 -10.82
N ASN A 204 37.13 16.37 -10.00
CA ASN A 204 36.91 15.43 -8.88
C ASN A 204 36.08 16.05 -7.76
N ILE A 205 36.36 17.31 -7.39
CA ILE A 205 35.51 18.05 -6.42
C ILE A 205 34.12 18.22 -6.96
N ALA A 206 33.96 18.54 -8.24
CA ALA A 206 32.67 18.66 -8.90
C ALA A 206 31.88 17.36 -8.86
N PHE A 207 32.50 16.24 -9.23
CA PHE A 207 31.86 14.91 -9.17
C PHE A 207 31.42 14.57 -7.76
N LEU A 208 32.30 14.72 -6.75
CA LEU A 208 31.98 14.45 -5.36
C LEU A 208 30.80 15.32 -4.88
N ARG A 209 30.82 16.61 -5.23
CA ARG A 209 29.77 17.55 -4.85
C ARG A 209 28.43 17.20 -5.50
N ILE A 210 28.40 16.92 -6.80
CA ILE A 210 27.20 16.49 -7.53
C ILE A 210 26.63 15.21 -6.87
N PHE A 211 27.49 14.24 -6.58
CA PHE A 211 27.09 13.00 -5.95
C PHE A 211 26.45 13.25 -4.58
N LEU A 212 27.08 14.03 -3.72
CA LEU A 212 26.58 14.33 -2.37
C LEU A 212 25.25 15.10 -2.43
N GLU A 213 25.13 16.10 -3.29
CA GLU A 213 23.90 16.86 -3.47
C GLU A 213 22.74 15.96 -3.91
N ILE A 214 22.97 15.01 -4.82
CA ILE A 214 21.95 14.06 -5.28
C ILE A 214 21.61 13.05 -4.16
N ALA A 215 22.60 12.56 -3.43
CA ALA A 215 22.39 11.63 -2.32
C ALA A 215 21.58 12.29 -1.19
N GLU A 216 21.89 13.53 -0.85
CA GLU A 216 21.16 14.31 0.16
C GLU A 216 19.70 14.55 -0.25
N ARG A 217 19.45 14.99 -1.49
CA ARG A 217 18.08 15.16 -2.02
C ARG A 217 17.28 13.86 -1.99
N LYS A 218 17.91 12.75 -2.38
CA LYS A 218 17.25 11.43 -2.32
C LYS A 218 16.90 11.04 -0.89
N LYS A 219 17.81 11.28 0.06
CA LYS A 219 17.57 11.01 1.48
C LYS A 219 16.41 11.84 2.03
N LEU A 220 16.36 13.14 1.70
CA LEU A 220 15.25 14.02 2.08
C LEU A 220 13.91 13.59 1.47
N ALA A 221 13.91 13.23 0.20
CA ALA A 221 12.70 12.75 -0.49
C ALA A 221 12.16 11.45 0.17
N THR A 222 13.04 10.48 0.47
CA THR A 222 12.67 9.24 1.15
C THR A 222 12.16 9.50 2.57
N ALA A 223 12.80 10.41 3.31
CA ALA A 223 12.34 10.79 4.65
C ALA A 223 10.97 11.46 4.62
N HIS A 224 10.72 12.31 3.64
CA HIS A 224 9.41 12.94 3.45
C HIS A 224 8.32 11.92 3.10
N GLU A 225 8.60 10.99 2.17
CA GLU A 225 7.67 9.92 1.80
C GLU A 225 7.33 9.02 3.00
N LEU A 226 8.33 8.68 3.81
CA LEU A 226 8.14 7.91 5.04
C LEU A 226 7.27 8.66 6.05
N ALA A 227 7.51 9.97 6.25
CA ALA A 227 6.70 10.79 7.14
C ALA A 227 5.22 10.83 6.71
N VAL A 228 4.95 11.05 5.42
CA VAL A 228 3.58 11.03 4.87
C VAL A 228 2.92 9.66 5.02
N THR A 229 3.69 8.59 4.84
CA THR A 229 3.17 7.21 4.99
C THR A 229 2.81 6.91 6.44
N ASN A 230 3.64 7.34 7.41
CA ASN A 230 3.36 7.18 8.83
C ASN A 230 2.12 7.99 9.25
N GLU A 231 1.98 9.24 8.80
CA GLU A 231 0.81 10.07 9.09
C GLU A 231 -0.49 9.43 8.57
N ARG A 232 -0.45 8.84 7.36
CA ARG A 232 -1.59 8.08 6.81
C ARG A 232 -1.91 6.84 7.64
N ALA A 233 -0.90 6.11 8.08
CA ALA A 233 -1.09 4.93 8.92
C ALA A 233 -1.74 5.29 10.27
N ASP A 234 -1.29 6.37 10.91
CA ASP A 234 -1.87 6.87 12.17
C ASP A 234 -3.33 7.31 12.00
N ALA A 235 -3.64 8.02 10.91
CA ALA A 235 -5.00 8.41 10.57
C ALA A 235 -5.92 7.20 10.33
N MET A 236 -5.43 6.17 9.63
CA MET A 236 -6.17 4.91 9.41
C MET A 236 -6.42 4.17 10.74
N LEU A 237 -5.43 4.13 11.62
CA LEU A 237 -5.57 3.50 12.94
C LEU A 237 -6.65 4.22 13.77
N LEU A 238 -6.60 5.55 13.83
CA LEU A 238 -7.59 6.36 14.54
C LEU A 238 -9.01 6.13 13.99
N ASN A 239 -9.17 6.11 12.66
CA ASN A 239 -10.45 5.83 12.02
C ASN A 239 -10.96 4.42 12.35
N SER A 240 -10.09 3.42 12.38
CA SER A 240 -10.48 2.05 12.72
C SER A 240 -10.95 1.92 14.18
N LEU A 241 -10.29 2.62 15.10
CA LEU A 241 -10.68 2.68 16.52
C LEU A 241 -12.04 3.37 16.69
N ASN A 242 -12.28 4.48 16.01
CA ASN A 242 -13.55 5.18 16.01
C ASN A 242 -14.68 4.32 15.45
N LEU A 243 -14.44 3.63 14.34
CA LEU A 243 -15.42 2.73 13.74
C LEU A 243 -15.78 1.57 14.70
N LYS A 244 -14.79 0.99 15.35
CA LYS A 244 -15.01 -0.06 16.35
C LYS A 244 -15.88 0.43 17.52
N LYS A 245 -15.65 1.65 18.00
CA LYS A 245 -16.47 2.26 19.04
C LYS A 245 -17.92 2.45 18.58
N ILE A 246 -18.14 2.99 17.38
CA ILE A 246 -19.48 3.19 16.81
C ILE A 246 -20.21 1.85 16.66
N LEU A 247 -19.53 0.79 16.22
CA LEU A 247 -20.11 -0.55 16.11
C LEU A 247 -20.55 -1.09 17.46
N GLN A 248 -19.74 -0.93 18.50
CA GLN A 248 -20.10 -1.35 19.86
C GLN A 248 -21.31 -0.58 20.41
N GLU A 249 -21.35 0.73 20.21
CA GLU A 249 -22.51 1.57 20.60
C GLU A 249 -23.77 1.13 19.85
N ARG A 250 -23.67 0.85 18.55
CA ARG A 250 -24.78 0.35 17.73
C ARG A 250 -25.30 -1.01 18.22
N GLU A 251 -24.41 -1.94 18.53
CA GLU A 251 -24.78 -3.26 19.08
C GLU A 251 -25.53 -3.12 20.40
N GLU A 252 -25.10 -2.22 21.29
CA GLU A 252 -25.78 -1.96 22.56
C GLU A 252 -27.17 -1.37 22.35
N ILE A 253 -27.34 -0.41 21.42
CA ILE A 253 -28.64 0.17 21.06
C ILE A 253 -29.57 -0.91 20.51
N ILE A 254 -29.09 -1.78 19.61
CA ILE A 254 -29.88 -2.88 19.06
C ILE A 254 -30.33 -3.83 20.18
N ARG A 255 -29.44 -4.13 21.13
CA ARG A 255 -29.76 -4.96 22.29
C ARG A 255 -30.86 -4.33 23.16
N GLN A 256 -30.76 -3.02 23.43
CA GLN A 256 -31.76 -2.29 24.19
C GLN A 256 -33.11 -2.22 23.48
N LEU A 257 -33.12 -1.96 22.18
CA LEU A 257 -34.34 -1.97 21.37
C LEU A 257 -35.01 -3.36 21.34
N SER A 258 -34.21 -4.42 21.25
CA SER A 258 -34.71 -5.79 21.31
C SER A 258 -35.36 -6.11 22.65
N LEU A 259 -34.75 -5.68 23.76
CA LEU A 259 -35.33 -5.82 25.11
C LEU A 259 -36.62 -4.98 25.24
N PHE A 260 -36.63 -3.74 24.76
CA PHE A 260 -37.80 -2.86 24.79
C PHE A 260 -38.96 -3.45 23.99
N ASN A 261 -38.72 -3.94 22.77
CA ASN A 261 -39.75 -4.60 21.97
C ASN A 261 -40.31 -5.86 22.63
N LYS A 262 -39.46 -6.64 23.30
CA LYS A 262 -39.91 -7.81 24.07
C LYS A 262 -40.84 -7.40 25.20
N THR A 263 -40.51 -6.33 25.95
CA THR A 263 -41.34 -5.85 27.08
C THR A 263 -42.58 -5.10 26.63
N ALA A 264 -42.52 -4.33 25.54
CA ALA A 264 -43.69 -3.65 24.96
C ALA A 264 -44.72 -4.64 24.41
N GLY A 265 -44.26 -5.69 23.72
CA GLY A 265 -45.12 -6.79 23.28
C GLY A 265 -45.82 -7.51 24.43
N MET A 266 -45.14 -7.66 25.58
CA MET A 266 -45.77 -8.18 26.80
C MET A 266 -46.88 -7.26 27.34
N GLY A 267 -46.65 -5.94 27.36
CA GLY A 267 -47.61 -4.96 27.89
C GLY A 267 -48.96 -4.99 27.15
N ALA A 268 -48.95 -5.07 25.84
CA ALA A 268 -50.17 -5.16 25.05
C ALA A 268 -50.97 -6.47 25.28
N LEU A 269 -50.26 -7.54 25.63
CA LEU A 269 -50.84 -8.87 25.85
C LEU A 269 -51.26 -9.18 27.29
N VAL A 270 -50.76 -8.46 28.26
CA VAL A 270 -51.04 -8.77 29.71
C VAL A 270 -52.52 -8.85 29.99
N ALA A 271 -53.33 -7.94 29.44
CA ALA A 271 -54.76 -7.93 29.64
C ALA A 271 -55.46 -9.14 28.99
N SER A 272 -55.09 -9.54 27.78
CA SER A 272 -55.66 -10.70 27.07
C SER A 272 -55.21 -12.02 27.71
N LEU A 273 -53.92 -12.10 28.12
CA LEU A 273 -53.35 -13.27 28.80
C LEU A 273 -54.02 -13.52 30.19
N ALA A 274 -54.27 -12.44 30.96
CA ALA A 274 -54.99 -12.55 32.18
C ALA A 274 -56.41 -13.13 31.93
N HIS A 275 -57.08 -12.73 30.86
CA HIS A 275 -58.36 -13.23 30.47
C HIS A 275 -58.32 -14.71 30.04
N GLU A 276 -57.35 -15.11 29.23
CA GLU A 276 -57.11 -16.48 28.76
C GLU A 276 -56.79 -17.47 29.89
N ILE A 277 -56.11 -16.99 30.96
CA ILE A 277 -55.85 -17.80 32.17
C ILE A 277 -57.08 -17.90 33.04
N ASN A 278 -57.86 -16.79 33.21
CA ASN A 278 -59.03 -16.77 34.03
C ASN A 278 -60.18 -17.63 33.52
N GLN A 279 -60.33 -17.73 32.19
CA GLN A 279 -61.36 -18.57 31.59
C GLN A 279 -61.31 -20.04 32.00
N PRO A 280 -60.19 -20.79 31.84
CA PRO A 280 -60.14 -22.19 32.29
C PRO A 280 -60.25 -22.30 33.82
N LEU A 281 -59.72 -21.32 34.57
CA LEU A 281 -59.89 -21.29 36.05
C LEU A 281 -61.36 -21.16 36.43
N THR A 282 -62.14 -20.31 35.76
CA THR A 282 -63.59 -20.17 36.01
C THR A 282 -64.31 -21.47 35.68
N VAL A 283 -63.97 -22.14 34.56
CA VAL A 283 -64.53 -23.44 34.21
C VAL A 283 -64.18 -24.51 35.26
N ILE A 284 -62.94 -24.51 35.76
CA ILE A 284 -62.52 -25.40 36.87
C ILE A 284 -63.36 -25.14 38.09
N GLN A 285 -63.51 -23.86 38.50
CA GLN A 285 -64.31 -23.49 39.68
C GLN A 285 -65.76 -23.93 39.52
N MET A 286 -66.43 -23.60 38.41
CA MET A 286 -67.83 -23.97 38.18
C MET A 286 -68.03 -25.48 38.19
N ASN A 287 -67.17 -26.27 37.57
CA ASN A 287 -67.28 -27.72 37.59
C ASN A 287 -66.98 -28.31 38.99
N THR A 288 -66.07 -27.67 39.75
CA THR A 288 -65.80 -28.08 41.15
C THR A 288 -67.04 -27.83 42.01
N GLU A 289 -67.65 -26.64 41.89
CA GLU A 289 -68.91 -26.31 42.59
C GLU A 289 -70.07 -27.27 42.24
N MET A 290 -70.14 -27.63 40.93
CA MET A 290 -71.12 -28.61 40.46
C MET A 290 -70.88 -30.02 41.05
N LEU A 291 -69.61 -30.46 41.12
CA LEU A 291 -69.24 -31.72 41.77
C LEU A 291 -69.60 -31.72 43.24
N ASP A 292 -69.30 -30.63 43.97
CA ASP A 292 -69.64 -30.47 45.39
C ASP A 292 -71.14 -30.57 45.62
N LEU A 293 -71.90 -29.88 44.75
CA LEU A 293 -73.38 -29.91 44.86
C LEU A 293 -73.93 -31.33 44.62
N VAL A 294 -73.45 -32.02 43.59
CA VAL A 294 -73.95 -33.39 43.30
C VAL A 294 -73.56 -34.39 44.36
N LEU A 295 -72.34 -34.27 44.96
CA LEU A 295 -71.84 -35.14 45.99
C LEU A 295 -72.53 -34.89 47.34
N SER A 296 -72.94 -33.63 47.61
CA SER A 296 -73.65 -33.28 48.82
C SER A 296 -75.09 -33.76 48.87
N THR A 297 -75.69 -33.99 47.70
CA THR A 297 -77.11 -34.43 47.63
C THR A 297 -77.35 -35.89 47.91
N ASN A 298 -76.31 -36.70 48.07
CA ASN A 298 -76.29 -38.14 48.44
C ASN A 298 -77.35 -38.98 47.69
N ASP A 299 -77.69 -38.66 46.44
CA ASP A 299 -78.77 -39.22 45.63
C ASP A 299 -78.17 -40.01 44.49
N ASP A 300 -78.30 -41.31 44.48
CA ASP A 300 -77.67 -42.26 43.55
C ASP A 300 -78.45 -42.44 42.19
N ARG A 301 -79.12 -41.38 41.77
CA ARG A 301 -79.80 -41.39 40.51
C ARG A 301 -78.84 -41.44 39.26
N PRO A 302 -79.23 -42.13 38.16
CA PRO A 302 -78.35 -42.21 36.96
C PRO A 302 -77.95 -40.85 36.41
N GLN A 303 -78.82 -39.85 36.54
CA GLN A 303 -78.53 -38.45 36.08
C GLN A 303 -77.41 -37.78 36.86
N ASN A 304 -77.21 -38.10 38.15
CA ASN A 304 -76.17 -37.57 38.96
C ASN A 304 -74.80 -38.15 38.55
N ARG A 305 -74.75 -39.43 38.15
CA ARG A 305 -73.53 -40.04 37.62
C ARG A 305 -73.09 -39.43 36.30
N GLU A 306 -74.04 -39.11 35.37
CA GLU A 306 -73.78 -38.43 34.12
C GLU A 306 -73.27 -37.00 34.35
N SER A 307 -73.86 -36.28 35.29
CA SER A 307 -73.41 -34.92 35.68
C SER A 307 -72.01 -34.92 36.28
N LEU A 308 -71.65 -35.93 37.09
CA LEU A 308 -70.30 -36.12 37.59
C LEU A 308 -69.27 -36.38 36.47
N HIS A 309 -69.64 -37.19 35.47
CA HIS A 309 -68.80 -37.47 34.32
C HIS A 309 -68.60 -36.23 33.45
N VAL A 310 -69.64 -35.44 33.22
CA VAL A 310 -69.55 -34.17 32.48
C VAL A 310 -68.67 -33.17 33.19
N ALA A 311 -68.84 -32.97 34.50
CA ALA A 311 -68.04 -32.06 35.30
C ALA A 311 -66.57 -32.48 35.34
N LEU A 312 -66.30 -33.78 35.52
CA LEU A 312 -64.92 -34.31 35.52
C LEU A 312 -64.26 -34.16 34.13
N SER A 313 -65.00 -34.37 33.08
CA SER A 313 -64.50 -34.12 31.71
C SER A 313 -64.20 -32.64 31.45
N GLY A 314 -65.09 -31.75 31.93
CA GLY A 314 -64.92 -30.32 31.94
C GLY A 314 -63.65 -29.86 32.66
N LEU A 315 -63.46 -30.39 33.88
CA LEU A 315 -62.25 -30.12 34.68
C LEU A 315 -60.97 -30.55 33.95
N LYS A 316 -60.95 -31.76 33.43
CA LYS A 316 -59.78 -32.26 32.69
C LYS A 316 -59.47 -31.40 31.46
N LYS A 317 -60.47 -31.02 30.68
CA LYS A 317 -60.28 -30.13 29.51
C LYS A 317 -59.79 -28.74 29.93
N ALA A 318 -60.37 -28.15 30.96
CA ALA A 318 -59.96 -26.84 31.45
C ALA A 318 -58.53 -26.86 32.02
N ASN A 319 -58.14 -27.92 32.77
CA ASN A 319 -56.77 -28.05 33.28
C ASN A 319 -55.73 -28.21 32.17
N VAL A 320 -56.03 -29.01 31.13
CA VAL A 320 -55.15 -29.14 29.96
C VAL A 320 -54.97 -27.78 29.29
N ARG A 321 -56.10 -27.04 29.05
CA ARG A 321 -56.09 -25.71 28.45
C ARG A 321 -55.21 -24.72 29.27
N ALA A 322 -55.43 -24.65 30.59
CA ALA A 322 -54.65 -23.79 31.47
C ALA A 322 -53.15 -24.14 31.40
N SER A 323 -52.78 -25.41 31.44
CA SER A 323 -51.40 -25.88 31.37
C SER A 323 -50.75 -25.53 30.02
N THR A 324 -51.49 -25.65 28.91
CA THR A 324 -51.01 -25.28 27.60
C THR A 324 -50.75 -23.78 27.50
N VAL A 325 -51.68 -22.93 27.97
CA VAL A 325 -51.50 -21.47 28.01
C VAL A 325 -50.21 -21.10 28.80
N VAL A 326 -50.08 -21.63 30.00
CA VAL A 326 -48.91 -21.34 30.89
C VAL A 326 -47.61 -21.84 30.26
N SER A 327 -47.59 -23.03 29.63
CA SER A 327 -46.36 -23.57 29.01
C SER A 327 -45.96 -22.75 27.79
N THR A 328 -46.92 -22.35 26.93
CA THR A 328 -46.65 -21.51 25.75
C THR A 328 -46.09 -20.13 26.20
N LEU A 329 -46.67 -19.52 27.23
CA LEU A 329 -46.17 -18.28 27.78
C LEU A 329 -44.74 -18.42 28.32
N ARG A 330 -44.45 -19.50 29.07
CA ARG A 330 -43.12 -19.77 29.59
C ARG A 330 -42.12 -20.01 28.46
N ASP A 331 -42.49 -20.69 27.36
CA ASP A 331 -41.63 -20.93 26.22
C ASP A 331 -41.35 -19.62 25.49
N MET A 332 -42.30 -18.72 25.31
CA MET A 332 -42.15 -17.42 24.64
C MET A 332 -41.32 -16.42 25.47
N PHE A 333 -41.48 -16.37 26.78
CA PHE A 333 -40.90 -15.33 27.66
C PHE A 333 -39.82 -15.83 28.59
N GLY A 334 -39.57 -17.14 28.65
CA GLY A 334 -38.54 -17.74 29.49
C GLY A 334 -37.13 -17.30 29.09
N ASN A 335 -36.30 -16.95 30.09
CA ASN A 335 -34.92 -16.48 29.88
C ASN A 335 -33.90 -17.55 29.43
N GLY A 336 -34.35 -18.73 29.04
CA GLY A 336 -33.50 -19.80 28.59
C GLY A 336 -33.15 -19.62 27.09
N ARG A 337 -31.90 -19.34 26.77
CA ARG A 337 -31.35 -19.64 25.44
C ARG A 337 -31.49 -21.14 25.18
N LYS A 338 -32.63 -21.59 24.68
CA LYS A 338 -32.72 -22.92 24.08
C LYS A 338 -31.99 -22.85 22.75
N ALA A 339 -30.94 -23.63 22.62
CA ALA A 339 -30.24 -23.85 21.37
C ALA A 339 -31.25 -24.18 20.25
N ASP A 340 -30.92 -23.91 19.03
CA ASP A 340 -31.67 -24.30 17.83
C ASP A 340 -32.31 -25.66 18.02
N SER A 341 -33.64 -25.69 18.07
CA SER A 341 -34.41 -26.93 18.20
C SER A 341 -35.28 -27.13 16.94
N ASN A 342 -35.54 -28.39 16.64
CA ASN A 342 -36.50 -28.71 15.59
C ASN A 342 -37.92 -28.56 16.16
N PHE A 343 -38.76 -27.82 15.46
CA PHE A 343 -40.17 -27.63 15.84
C PHE A 343 -41.07 -27.60 14.60
N ASP A 344 -42.32 -27.95 14.78
CA ASP A 344 -43.33 -27.92 13.75
C ASP A 344 -44.03 -26.54 13.72
N ILE A 345 -43.95 -25.86 12.58
CA ILE A 345 -44.57 -24.55 12.34
C ILE A 345 -46.09 -24.63 12.50
N ASN A 346 -46.74 -25.70 12.04
CA ASN A 346 -48.18 -25.91 12.17
C ASN A 346 -48.59 -25.90 13.63
N GLN A 347 -47.81 -26.54 14.50
CA GLN A 347 -48.11 -26.57 15.94
C GLN A 347 -47.92 -25.20 16.57
N ILE A 348 -46.88 -24.42 16.17
CA ILE A 348 -46.71 -23.06 16.66
C ILE A 348 -47.89 -22.16 16.30
N VAL A 349 -48.36 -22.22 15.08
CA VAL A 349 -49.56 -21.44 14.66
C VAL A 349 -50.75 -21.75 15.54
N LYS A 350 -51.02 -23.04 15.79
CA LYS A 350 -52.11 -23.48 16.67
C LYS A 350 -51.92 -22.96 18.12
N ASP A 351 -50.74 -23.11 18.67
CA ASP A 351 -50.44 -22.69 20.06
C ASP A 351 -50.62 -21.17 20.23
N VAL A 352 -50.14 -20.36 19.23
CA VAL A 352 -50.29 -18.91 19.27
C VAL A 352 -51.73 -18.45 19.04
N LEU A 353 -52.44 -19.09 18.13
CA LEU A 353 -53.86 -18.79 17.93
C LEU A 353 -54.68 -19.02 19.22
N LEU A 354 -54.37 -20.06 19.99
CA LEU A 354 -55.01 -20.32 21.27
C LEU A 354 -54.81 -19.15 22.24
N LEU A 355 -53.62 -18.49 22.24
CA LEU A 355 -53.37 -17.32 23.06
C LEU A 355 -54.11 -16.06 22.62
N CYS A 356 -54.45 -15.97 21.32
CA CYS A 356 -55.16 -14.82 20.72
C CYS A 356 -56.68 -15.00 20.67
N GLU A 357 -57.19 -16.17 20.99
CA GLU A 357 -58.61 -16.55 20.81
C GLU A 357 -59.57 -15.55 21.41
N SER A 358 -59.34 -15.12 22.64
CA SER A 358 -60.16 -14.15 23.36
C SER A 358 -60.14 -12.75 22.70
N ALA A 359 -58.97 -12.30 22.25
CA ALA A 359 -58.84 -11.01 21.56
C ALA A 359 -59.49 -11.00 20.21
N ILE A 360 -59.42 -12.12 19.48
CA ILE A 360 -60.03 -12.34 18.17
C ILE A 360 -61.56 -12.34 18.31
N HIS A 361 -62.10 -13.10 19.28
CA HIS A 361 -63.54 -13.14 19.57
C HIS A 361 -64.08 -11.80 20.00
N LYS A 362 -63.37 -11.08 20.86
CA LYS A 362 -63.77 -9.75 21.34
C LYS A 362 -63.98 -8.76 20.18
N ASN A 363 -63.13 -8.86 19.17
CA ASN A 363 -63.21 -8.00 17.98
C ASN A 363 -64.13 -8.57 16.89
N SER A 364 -64.79 -9.71 17.11
CA SER A 364 -65.65 -10.40 16.17
C SER A 364 -64.94 -10.66 14.80
N VAL A 365 -63.73 -11.19 14.88
CA VAL A 365 -62.88 -11.53 13.75
C VAL A 365 -63.01 -13.02 13.47
N ASP A 366 -63.30 -13.39 12.21
CA ASP A 366 -63.28 -14.76 11.76
C ASP A 366 -61.85 -15.16 11.34
N VAL A 367 -61.40 -16.38 11.69
CA VAL A 367 -60.08 -16.88 11.35
C VAL A 367 -60.20 -18.12 10.47
N GLU A 368 -59.72 -18.02 9.25
CA GLU A 368 -59.61 -19.16 8.32
C GLU A 368 -58.19 -19.72 8.42
N ILE A 369 -58.07 -21.03 8.67
CA ILE A 369 -56.82 -21.73 8.88
C ILE A 369 -56.62 -22.80 7.82
N GLU A 370 -55.62 -22.65 6.98
CA GLU A 370 -55.17 -23.63 5.99
C GLU A 370 -53.76 -24.11 6.33
N LEU A 371 -53.63 -25.17 7.12
CA LEU A 371 -52.35 -25.73 7.47
C LEU A 371 -51.93 -26.83 6.51
N HIS A 372 -50.64 -26.88 6.19
CA HIS A 372 -50.07 -27.95 5.40
C HIS A 372 -50.40 -29.31 6.04
N PRO A 373 -50.77 -30.33 5.25
CA PRO A 373 -51.20 -31.63 5.78
C PRO A 373 -50.10 -32.40 6.52
N GLU A 374 -48.84 -32.17 6.17
CA GLU A 374 -47.67 -32.77 6.80
C GLU A 374 -47.02 -31.79 7.79
N PRO A 375 -46.34 -32.29 8.86
CA PRO A 375 -45.60 -31.43 9.76
C PRO A 375 -44.52 -30.63 9.08
N LEU A 376 -44.49 -29.31 9.24
CA LEU A 376 -43.48 -28.43 8.69
C LEU A 376 -42.36 -28.22 9.72
N ILE A 377 -41.34 -29.04 9.67
CA ILE A 377 -40.22 -29.00 10.65
C ILE A 377 -39.24 -27.92 10.27
N PHE A 378 -39.05 -26.98 11.18
CA PHE A 378 -38.08 -25.90 11.09
C PHE A 378 -37.06 -26.01 12.22
N LYS A 379 -35.75 -25.68 11.92
CA LYS A 379 -34.69 -25.63 12.90
C LYS A 379 -34.35 -24.19 13.24
N GLY A 380 -34.51 -23.81 14.51
CA GLY A 380 -34.26 -22.45 14.97
C GLY A 380 -34.70 -22.23 16.41
N ASP A 381 -34.81 -20.94 16.79
CA ASP A 381 -35.34 -20.55 18.11
C ASP A 381 -36.89 -20.53 18.07
N LYS A 382 -37.49 -21.57 18.65
CA LYS A 382 -38.92 -21.72 18.75
C LYS A 382 -39.62 -20.49 19.35
N SER A 383 -39.00 -19.87 20.38
CA SER A 383 -39.60 -18.73 21.09
C SER A 383 -39.66 -17.47 20.23
N GLN A 384 -38.62 -17.23 19.42
CA GLN A 384 -38.58 -16.11 18.48
C GLN A 384 -39.63 -16.30 17.38
N PHE A 385 -39.78 -17.54 16.87
CA PHE A 385 -40.80 -17.83 15.86
C PHE A 385 -42.19 -17.67 16.40
N GLN A 386 -42.45 -18.15 17.61
CA GLN A 386 -43.76 -17.91 18.31
C GLN A 386 -44.06 -16.41 18.43
N GLN A 387 -43.05 -15.60 18.80
CA GLN A 387 -43.19 -14.16 18.91
C GLN A 387 -43.50 -13.47 17.56
N VAL A 388 -42.89 -13.92 16.48
CA VAL A 388 -43.17 -13.41 15.13
C VAL A 388 -44.64 -13.70 14.76
N VAL A 389 -45.09 -14.96 14.94
CA VAL A 389 -46.49 -15.35 14.62
C VAL A 389 -47.46 -14.55 15.49
N LEU A 390 -47.17 -14.39 16.78
CA LEU A 390 -47.99 -13.60 17.69
C LEU A 390 -48.11 -12.13 17.25
N ASN A 391 -46.97 -11.50 16.90
CA ASN A 391 -46.99 -10.12 16.43
C ASN A 391 -47.80 -9.96 15.13
N LEU A 392 -47.72 -10.90 14.22
CA LEU A 392 -48.49 -10.86 12.98
C LEU A 392 -49.99 -10.96 13.23
N ILE A 393 -50.42 -11.91 14.08
CA ILE A 393 -51.83 -12.12 14.43
C ILE A 393 -52.38 -10.93 15.20
N THR A 394 -51.65 -10.40 16.20
CA THR A 394 -52.08 -9.23 16.96
C THR A 394 -52.22 -7.99 16.07
N ASN A 395 -51.20 -7.72 15.22
CA ASN A 395 -51.26 -6.60 14.30
C ASN A 395 -52.46 -6.71 13.31
N ALA A 396 -52.72 -7.91 12.80
CA ALA A 396 -53.88 -8.13 11.92
C ALA A 396 -55.21 -7.90 12.67
N ASN A 397 -55.32 -8.41 13.89
CA ASN A 397 -56.50 -8.23 14.73
C ASN A 397 -56.72 -6.74 15.11
N GLU A 398 -55.67 -6.01 15.45
CA GLU A 398 -55.75 -4.58 15.73
C GLU A 398 -56.13 -3.76 14.50
N ALA A 399 -55.53 -4.04 13.33
CA ALA A 399 -55.85 -3.35 12.09
C ALA A 399 -57.33 -3.54 11.68
N ILE A 400 -57.85 -4.76 11.87
CA ILE A 400 -59.28 -5.06 11.57
C ILE A 400 -60.22 -4.40 12.59
N SER A 401 -59.80 -4.28 13.85
CA SER A 401 -60.60 -3.66 14.90
C SER A 401 -60.81 -2.16 14.68
N GLN A 402 -59.88 -1.49 14.01
CA GLN A 402 -59.93 -0.05 13.70
C GLN A 402 -60.78 0.26 12.45
N ASP A 403 -61.03 -0.71 11.58
CA ASP A 403 -61.75 -0.51 10.33
C ASP A 403 -63.22 -1.07 10.45
N LEU A 404 -64.18 -0.16 10.58
CA LEU A 404 -65.59 -0.48 10.79
C LEU A 404 -66.33 -0.99 9.54
N ALA A 405 -65.71 -0.95 8.33
CA ALA A 405 -66.41 -1.12 7.05
C ALA A 405 -66.04 -2.41 6.27
N ARG A 406 -65.12 -3.26 6.74
CA ARG A 406 -64.59 -4.42 6.00
C ARG A 406 -64.98 -5.78 6.62
N ARG A 407 -64.88 -6.84 5.80
CA ARG A 407 -64.94 -8.23 6.26
C ARG A 407 -63.83 -8.43 7.34
N ARG A 408 -64.27 -8.85 8.52
CA ARG A 408 -63.42 -9.12 9.67
C ARG A 408 -62.87 -10.55 9.58
N ASN A 409 -61.94 -10.78 8.62
CA ASN A 409 -61.38 -12.12 8.41
C ASN A 409 -59.85 -12.08 8.42
N ILE A 410 -59.25 -13.02 9.12
CA ILE A 410 -57.77 -13.28 9.10
C ILE A 410 -57.62 -14.67 8.46
N SER A 411 -56.90 -14.76 7.36
CA SER A 411 -56.53 -16.02 6.73
C SER A 411 -55.08 -16.37 7.05
N ILE A 412 -54.85 -17.57 7.58
CA ILE A 412 -53.52 -18.07 7.95
C ILE A 412 -53.26 -19.36 7.17
N ALA A 413 -52.28 -19.36 6.29
CA ALA A 413 -51.87 -20.52 5.52
C ALA A 413 -50.43 -20.90 5.79
N THR A 414 -50.13 -22.21 5.83
CA THR A 414 -48.76 -22.75 5.86
C THR A 414 -48.55 -23.60 4.62
N GLN A 415 -47.44 -23.36 3.88
CA GLN A 415 -47.12 -24.05 2.62
C GLN A 415 -45.71 -24.63 2.66
#